data_ac365127ba663b416dfd0c67e8dfbc7a
#
_entry.id   ac365127ba663b416dfd0c67e8dfbc7a
#
_cell.length_a   1.000
_cell.length_b   1.000
_cell.length_c   1.000
_cell.angle_alpha   90.00
_cell.angle_beta   90.00
_cell.angle_gamma   90.00
#
_symmetry.space_group_name_H-M   'P 1'
#
loop_
_entity.id
_entity.type
_entity.pdbx_description
1 polymer ?
#
loop_
_entity_poly.entity_id
_entity_poly.type
_entity_poly.pdbx_seq_one_letter_code
_entity_poly.pdbx_strand_id
1 'polypeptide(L)'
;MCELIKKFEGYSDKAYVCPKGVLTIGYGNTTWEDGTPIKFGDTIDRKRAEKLLTEYIKKEVDPVFKKIPYSLTDAQKDALRSLIYNWNLSGFLKSKLYKAICAKDLAEICRQWDFGFKNNLLGLFKRRTEELYMFMMDMKR
;
A
#
# COMPACT_ATOMS: atom_id res chain seq x y z
N MET A 1 -8.85 3.23 -8.74
CA MET A 1 -7.58 3.44 -8.01
C MET A 1 -7.67 2.82 -6.63
N CYS A 2 -6.60 2.21 -6.19
CA CYS A 2 -6.47 1.60 -4.86
C CYS A 2 -7.40 0.39 -4.60
N GLU A 3 -7.72 -0.36 -5.61
CA GLU A 3 -8.62 -1.52 -5.46
C GLU A 3 -8.01 -2.62 -4.58
N LEU A 4 -6.69 -2.86 -4.69
CA LEU A 4 -6.02 -3.83 -3.82
C LEU A 4 -6.03 -3.39 -2.36
N ILE A 5 -5.80 -2.11 -2.09
CA ILE A 5 -5.84 -1.59 -0.71
C ILE A 5 -7.23 -1.82 -0.12
N LYS A 6 -8.28 -1.44 -0.84
CA LYS A 6 -9.67 -1.64 -0.39
C LYS A 6 -9.98 -3.11 -0.13
N LYS A 7 -9.54 -3.99 -1.02
CA LYS A 7 -9.76 -5.43 -0.90
C LYS A 7 -9.13 -6.01 0.36
N PHE A 8 -7.88 -5.66 0.63
CA PHE A 8 -7.13 -6.29 1.73
C PHE A 8 -7.28 -5.58 3.06
N GLU A 9 -7.48 -4.26 3.07
CA GLU A 9 -7.72 -3.51 4.32
C GLU A 9 -9.15 -3.67 4.83
N GLY A 10 -10.11 -3.88 3.94
CA GLY A 10 -11.52 -3.88 4.28
C GLY A 10 -12.01 -2.49 4.65
N TYR A 11 -13.27 -2.40 5.06
CA TYR A 11 -13.90 -1.12 5.38
C TYR A 11 -14.51 -1.17 6.78
N SER A 12 -14.30 -0.11 7.56
CA SER A 12 -14.99 0.11 8.83
C SER A 12 -15.54 1.52 8.91
N ASP A 13 -16.84 1.64 9.21
CA ASP A 13 -17.49 2.94 9.40
C ASP A 13 -17.23 3.53 10.78
N LYS A 14 -16.63 2.78 11.68
CA LYS A 14 -16.29 3.18 13.05
C LYS A 14 -14.82 2.97 13.34
N ALA A 15 -14.24 3.87 14.14
CA ALA A 15 -12.87 3.70 14.59
C ALA A 15 -12.73 2.41 15.41
N TYR A 16 -11.65 1.68 15.12
CA TYR A 16 -11.31 0.44 15.82
C TYR A 16 -9.80 0.36 16.04
N VAL A 17 -9.38 -0.47 16.97
CA VAL A 17 -7.97 -0.71 17.23
C VAL A 17 -7.49 -1.82 16.31
N CYS A 18 -6.53 -1.51 15.42
CA CYS A 18 -5.95 -2.53 14.53
C CYS A 18 -4.98 -3.44 15.29
N PRO A 19 -4.52 -4.56 14.68
CA PRO A 19 -3.57 -5.47 15.33
C PRO A 19 -2.28 -4.81 15.83
N LYS A 20 -1.89 -3.66 15.26
CA LYS A 20 -0.72 -2.90 15.71
C LYS A 20 -1.02 -1.97 16.90
N GLY A 21 -2.24 -1.99 17.42
CA GLY A 21 -2.63 -1.16 18.56
C GLY A 21 -2.96 0.28 18.22
N VAL A 22 -3.20 0.62 16.97
CA VAL A 22 -3.48 1.98 16.49
C VAL A 22 -4.95 2.13 16.12
N LEU A 23 -5.58 3.24 16.54
CA LEU A 23 -6.95 3.56 16.12
C LEU A 23 -7.01 3.82 14.62
N THR A 24 -7.90 3.10 13.95
CA THR A 24 -7.99 3.01 12.48
C THR A 24 -9.43 3.18 12.05
N ILE A 25 -9.67 3.75 10.87
CA ILE A 25 -11.01 3.96 10.34
C ILE A 25 -11.00 3.81 8.81
N GLY A 26 -12.18 3.60 8.22
CA GLY A 26 -12.34 3.51 6.77
C GLY A 26 -11.57 2.35 6.17
N TYR A 27 -10.70 2.63 5.23
CA TYR A 27 -9.86 1.62 4.55
C TYR A 27 -8.44 1.55 5.15
N GLY A 28 -8.35 1.55 6.48
CA GLY A 28 -7.07 1.42 7.15
C GLY A 28 -6.37 2.73 7.47
N ASN A 29 -7.07 3.86 7.37
CA ASN A 29 -6.49 5.16 7.69
C ASN A 29 -6.38 5.37 9.19
N THR A 30 -5.29 5.98 9.63
CA THR A 30 -5.01 6.28 11.04
C THR A 30 -5.04 7.78 11.35
N THR A 31 -5.16 8.60 10.31
CA THR A 31 -5.24 10.05 10.42
C THR A 31 -6.32 10.60 9.49
N TRP A 32 -6.87 11.75 9.86
CA TRP A 32 -7.77 12.54 9.01
C TRP A 32 -6.98 13.33 7.95
N GLU A 33 -7.71 14.04 7.09
CA GLU A 33 -7.14 14.82 5.98
C GLU A 33 -6.14 15.89 6.44
N ASP A 34 -6.35 16.44 7.63
CA ASP A 34 -5.48 17.47 8.23
C ASP A 34 -4.30 16.88 9.03
N GLY A 35 -4.16 15.56 9.04
CA GLY A 35 -3.10 14.88 9.79
C GLY A 35 -3.41 14.59 11.24
N THR A 36 -4.59 15.00 11.75
CA THR A 36 -4.96 14.68 13.13
C THR A 36 -5.26 13.18 13.27
N PRO A 37 -4.92 12.56 14.41
CA PRO A 37 -5.14 11.13 14.58
C PRO A 37 -6.63 10.80 14.73
N ILE A 38 -7.00 9.59 14.30
CA ILE A 38 -8.32 9.03 14.52
C ILE A 38 -8.51 8.82 16.02
N LYS A 39 -9.69 9.16 16.53
CA LYS A 39 -10.01 9.03 17.94
C LYS A 39 -11.09 7.98 18.14
N PHE A 40 -11.12 7.41 19.32
CA PHE A 40 -12.17 6.48 19.72
C PHE A 40 -13.54 7.15 19.59
N GLY A 41 -14.49 6.46 18.96
CA GLY A 41 -15.83 7.00 18.71
C GLY A 41 -15.99 7.72 17.38
N ASP A 42 -14.92 7.96 16.64
CA ASP A 42 -15.01 8.56 15.30
C ASP A 42 -15.76 7.65 14.34
N THR A 43 -16.51 8.26 13.41
CA THR A 43 -17.27 7.56 12.37
C THR A 43 -16.97 8.16 11.00
N ILE A 44 -17.21 7.37 9.96
CA ILE A 44 -16.98 7.77 8.57
C ILE A 44 -18.00 7.05 7.67
N ASP A 45 -18.39 7.66 6.54
CA ASP A 45 -19.14 6.97 5.50
C ASP A 45 -18.20 6.50 4.37
N ARG A 46 -18.71 5.65 3.46
CA ARG A 46 -17.90 5.11 2.38
C ARG A 46 -17.36 6.18 1.44
N LYS A 47 -18.15 7.18 1.13
CA LYS A 47 -17.75 8.26 0.24
C LYS A 47 -16.55 9.03 0.80
N ARG A 48 -16.64 9.40 2.07
CA ARG A 48 -15.52 10.07 2.75
C ARG A 48 -14.32 9.15 2.91
N ALA A 49 -14.54 7.87 3.19
CA ALA A 49 -13.47 6.90 3.32
C ALA A 49 -12.68 6.73 2.03
N GLU A 50 -13.35 6.69 0.88
CA GLU A 50 -12.69 6.66 -0.42
C GLU A 50 -11.87 7.91 -0.68
N LYS A 51 -12.42 9.06 -0.37
CA LYS A 51 -11.72 10.33 -0.51
C LYS A 51 -10.50 10.40 0.41
N LEU A 52 -10.67 10.00 1.66
CA LEU A 52 -9.58 9.99 2.64
C LEU A 52 -8.42 9.08 2.16
N LEU A 53 -8.74 7.88 1.71
CA LEU A 53 -7.73 6.96 1.18
C LEU A 53 -7.03 7.55 -0.04
N THR A 54 -7.79 8.03 -1.01
CA THR A 54 -7.24 8.56 -2.27
C THR A 54 -6.34 9.78 -2.03
N GLU A 55 -6.77 10.69 -1.17
CA GLU A 55 -5.95 11.87 -0.85
C GLU A 55 -4.68 11.50 -0.10
N TYR A 56 -4.76 10.55 0.83
CA TYR A 56 -3.59 10.03 1.53
C TYR A 56 -2.58 9.43 0.54
N ILE A 57 -3.05 8.59 -0.36
CA ILE A 57 -2.20 7.94 -1.36
C ILE A 57 -1.53 8.97 -2.27
N LYS A 58 -2.27 9.95 -2.76
CA LYS A 58 -1.73 11.00 -3.63
C LYS A 58 -0.67 11.83 -2.94
N LYS A 59 -0.85 12.10 -1.65
CA LYS A 59 0.07 12.94 -0.88
C LYS A 59 1.28 12.16 -0.38
N GLU A 60 1.07 10.98 0.18
CA GLU A 60 2.10 10.25 0.92
C GLU A 60 2.79 9.13 0.14
N VAL A 61 2.16 8.61 -0.90
CA VAL A 61 2.69 7.46 -1.64
C VAL A 61 3.08 7.81 -3.07
N ASP A 62 2.18 8.42 -3.83
CA ASP A 62 2.38 8.66 -5.27
C ASP A 62 3.63 9.48 -5.63
N PRO A 63 4.16 10.38 -4.78
CA PRO A 63 5.42 11.04 -5.09
C PRO A 63 6.59 10.09 -5.37
N VAL A 64 6.53 8.85 -4.90
CA VAL A 64 7.57 7.84 -5.18
C VAL A 64 7.71 7.54 -6.67
N PHE A 65 6.63 7.66 -7.45
CA PHE A 65 6.66 7.33 -8.87
C PHE A 65 7.57 8.25 -9.67
N LYS A 66 7.78 9.47 -9.21
CA LYS A 66 8.72 10.40 -9.83
C LYS A 66 10.18 9.99 -9.65
N LYS A 67 10.45 9.14 -8.67
CA LYS A 67 11.80 8.65 -8.37
C LYS A 67 12.16 7.39 -9.14
N ILE A 68 11.18 6.75 -9.77
CA ILE A 68 11.40 5.57 -10.61
C ILE A 68 11.70 6.04 -12.03
N PRO A 69 12.82 5.59 -12.65
CA PRO A 69 13.33 6.22 -13.87
C PRO A 69 12.62 5.78 -15.16
N TYR A 70 11.42 5.25 -15.07
CA TYR A 70 10.58 4.89 -16.22
C TYR A 70 9.10 4.98 -15.84
N SER A 71 8.24 5.02 -16.86
CA SER A 71 6.79 5.10 -16.64
C SER A 71 6.22 3.76 -16.20
N LEU A 72 5.39 3.80 -15.18
CA LEU A 72 4.65 2.62 -14.69
C LEU A 72 3.23 2.64 -15.24
N THR A 73 2.67 1.45 -15.48
CA THR A 73 1.25 1.32 -15.82
C THR A 73 0.39 1.55 -14.59
N ASP A 74 -0.92 1.75 -14.79
CA ASP A 74 -1.84 1.90 -13.66
C ASP A 74 -1.86 0.68 -12.76
N ALA A 75 -1.76 -0.53 -13.33
CA ALA A 75 -1.69 -1.77 -12.55
C ALA A 75 -0.43 -1.83 -11.70
N GLN A 76 0.72 -1.45 -12.26
CA GLN A 76 1.98 -1.40 -11.52
C GLN A 76 1.93 -0.38 -10.38
N LYS A 77 1.34 0.79 -10.64
CA LYS A 77 1.17 1.82 -9.61
C LYS A 77 0.28 1.32 -8.47
N ASP A 78 -0.84 0.68 -8.79
CA ASP A 78 -1.74 0.15 -7.76
C ASP A 78 -1.08 -0.96 -6.94
N ALA A 79 -0.28 -1.82 -7.56
CA ALA A 79 0.49 -2.83 -6.83
C ALA A 79 1.45 -2.18 -5.83
N LEU A 80 2.20 -1.17 -6.25
CA LEU A 80 3.13 -0.45 -5.37
C LEU A 80 2.41 0.36 -4.30
N ARG A 81 1.28 0.98 -4.62
CA ARG A 81 0.46 1.67 -3.62
C ARG A 81 0.05 0.72 -2.50
N SER A 82 -0.41 -0.48 -2.85
CA SER A 82 -0.80 -1.49 -1.86
C SER A 82 0.38 -1.92 -0.99
N LEU A 83 1.52 -2.21 -1.61
CA LEU A 83 2.73 -2.60 -0.89
C LEU A 83 3.19 -1.50 0.08
N ILE A 84 3.32 -0.28 -0.40
CA ILE A 84 3.81 0.85 0.38
C ILE A 84 2.82 1.23 1.49
N TYR A 85 1.52 1.20 1.21
CA TYR A 85 0.48 1.50 2.19
C TYR A 85 0.52 0.52 3.38
N ASN A 86 0.70 -0.75 3.11
CA ASN A 86 0.81 -1.78 4.15
C ASN A 86 2.15 -1.72 4.90
N TRP A 87 3.21 -1.33 4.22
CA TRP A 87 4.55 -1.23 4.80
C TRP A 87 4.80 0.21 5.32
N ASN A 88 5.57 0.99 4.62
CA ASN A 88 5.71 2.45 4.73
C ASN A 88 6.69 2.93 3.65
N LEU A 89 6.58 4.20 3.28
CA LEU A 89 7.39 4.76 2.21
C LEU A 89 8.88 4.78 2.55
N SER A 90 9.23 5.15 3.78
CA SER A 90 10.63 5.21 4.21
C SER A 90 11.32 3.86 4.11
N GLY A 91 10.67 2.80 4.60
CA GLY A 91 11.19 1.43 4.50
C GLY A 91 11.33 0.98 3.05
N PHE A 92 10.33 1.29 2.22
CA PHE A 92 10.38 0.96 0.80
C PHE A 92 11.57 1.63 0.10
N LEU A 93 11.78 2.93 0.31
CA LEU A 93 12.87 3.67 -0.32
C LEU A 93 14.27 3.19 0.08
N LYS A 94 14.38 2.60 1.26
CA LYS A 94 15.65 2.03 1.76
C LYS A 94 15.85 0.57 1.34
N SER A 95 14.85 -0.05 0.69
CA SER A 95 14.86 -1.48 0.42
C SER A 95 15.63 -1.84 -0.85
N LYS A 96 16.06 -3.10 -0.88
CA LYS A 96 16.62 -3.70 -2.09
C LYS A 96 15.57 -3.83 -3.18
N LEU A 97 14.30 -3.97 -2.81
CA LEU A 97 13.19 -4.01 -3.76
C LEU A 97 13.10 -2.73 -4.57
N TYR A 98 13.16 -1.57 -3.92
CA TYR A 98 13.13 -0.28 -4.62
C TYR A 98 14.27 -0.17 -5.63
N LYS A 99 15.48 -0.58 -5.23
CA LYS A 99 16.65 -0.58 -6.12
C LYS A 99 16.44 -1.51 -7.32
N ALA A 100 15.88 -2.69 -7.09
CA ALA A 100 15.60 -3.65 -8.15
C ALA A 100 14.54 -3.11 -9.13
N ILE A 101 13.52 -2.44 -8.62
CA ILE A 101 12.49 -1.82 -9.45
C ILE A 101 13.10 -0.73 -10.32
N CYS A 102 13.91 0.15 -9.76
CA CYS A 102 14.57 1.21 -10.52
C CYS A 102 15.50 0.66 -11.59
N ALA A 103 16.15 -0.46 -11.33
CA ALA A 103 17.06 -1.13 -12.27
C ALA A 103 16.33 -2.01 -13.29
N LYS A 104 15.02 -2.20 -13.17
CA LYS A 104 14.23 -3.17 -13.97
C LYS A 104 14.79 -4.59 -13.91
N ASP A 105 15.35 -4.97 -12.78
CA ASP A 105 15.87 -6.32 -12.58
C ASP A 105 14.75 -7.25 -12.14
N LEU A 106 14.15 -7.95 -13.11
CA LEU A 106 12.94 -8.75 -12.89
C LEU A 106 13.17 -9.87 -11.88
N ALA A 107 14.30 -10.56 -11.97
CA ALA A 107 14.61 -11.66 -11.05
C ALA A 107 14.79 -11.13 -9.63
N GLU A 108 15.47 -10.00 -9.48
CA GLU A 108 15.68 -9.39 -8.16
C GLU A 108 14.41 -8.82 -7.58
N ILE A 109 13.54 -8.25 -8.41
CA ILE A 109 12.19 -7.79 -7.96
C ILE A 109 11.44 -8.96 -7.33
N CYS A 110 11.43 -10.13 -7.99
CA CYS A 110 10.75 -11.31 -7.45
C CYS A 110 11.39 -11.80 -6.15
N ARG A 111 12.72 -11.78 -6.05
CA ARG A 111 13.43 -12.22 -4.83
C ARG A 111 13.17 -11.29 -3.65
N GLN A 112 13.10 -9.99 -3.88
CA GLN A 112 13.02 -9.00 -2.81
C GLN A 112 11.59 -8.65 -2.41
N TRP A 113 10.59 -9.12 -3.16
CA TRP A 113 9.18 -8.91 -2.79
C TRP A 113 8.87 -9.74 -1.55
N ASP A 114 8.58 -9.08 -0.44
CA ASP A 114 8.40 -9.75 0.86
C ASP A 114 7.01 -10.34 0.98
N PHE A 115 6.93 -11.66 1.03
CA PHE A 115 5.67 -12.41 1.17
C PHE A 115 5.25 -12.64 2.62
N GLY A 116 6.00 -12.12 3.59
CA GLY A 116 5.67 -12.28 5.00
C GLY A 116 6.07 -13.62 5.60
N PHE A 117 6.88 -14.41 4.91
CA PHE A 117 7.29 -15.73 5.39
C PHE A 117 8.05 -15.67 6.72
N LYS A 118 8.89 -14.66 6.91
CA LYS A 118 9.69 -14.50 8.13
C LYS A 118 8.83 -14.34 9.39
N ASN A 119 7.66 -13.75 9.24
CA ASN A 119 6.74 -13.46 10.35
C ASN A 119 5.53 -14.40 10.38
N ASN A 120 5.51 -15.42 9.52
CA ASN A 120 4.43 -16.39 9.41
C ASN A 120 3.05 -15.74 9.21
N LEU A 121 2.98 -14.69 8.39
CA LEU A 121 1.76 -13.91 8.14
C LEU A 121 1.08 -14.38 6.84
N LEU A 122 0.21 -15.38 6.94
CA LEU A 122 -0.46 -15.97 5.77
C LEU A 122 -1.35 -14.96 5.01
N GLY A 123 -2.03 -14.07 5.73
CA GLY A 123 -2.84 -13.03 5.09
C GLY A 123 -1.98 -12.08 4.25
N LEU A 124 -0.78 -11.81 4.70
CA LEU A 124 0.17 -10.98 3.96
C LEU A 124 0.63 -11.67 2.67
N PHE A 125 0.76 -13.01 2.69
CA PHE A 125 1.14 -13.79 1.52
C PHE A 125 0.17 -13.57 0.35
N LYS A 126 -1.14 -13.64 0.61
CA LYS A 126 -2.15 -13.42 -0.44
C LYS A 126 -2.03 -12.01 -1.04
N ARG A 127 -1.90 -11.01 -0.20
CA ARG A 127 -1.78 -9.62 -0.63
C ARG A 127 -0.52 -9.42 -1.48
N ARG A 128 0.63 -9.89 -1.02
CA ARG A 128 1.90 -9.76 -1.72
C ARG A 128 1.91 -10.49 -3.05
N THR A 129 1.25 -11.65 -3.10
CA THR A 129 1.12 -12.43 -4.34
C THR A 129 0.34 -11.66 -5.40
N GLU A 130 -0.80 -11.07 -5.04
CA GLU A 130 -1.59 -10.27 -5.99
C GLU A 130 -0.85 -9.02 -6.44
N GLU A 131 -0.17 -8.34 -5.52
CA GLU A 131 0.64 -7.16 -5.84
C GLU A 131 1.73 -7.51 -6.85
N LEU A 132 2.50 -8.55 -6.57
CA LEU A 132 3.60 -8.97 -7.45
C LEU A 132 3.08 -9.39 -8.82
N TYR A 133 1.99 -10.15 -8.86
CA TYR A 133 1.37 -10.56 -10.12
C TYR A 133 0.99 -9.34 -10.96
N MET A 134 0.28 -8.38 -10.38
CA MET A 134 -0.12 -7.17 -11.09
C MET A 134 1.07 -6.37 -11.58
N PHE A 135 2.11 -6.28 -10.77
CA PHE A 135 3.32 -5.53 -11.14
C PHE A 135 4.06 -6.20 -12.29
N MET A 136 4.28 -7.50 -12.18
CA MET A 136 5.12 -8.24 -13.15
C MET A 136 4.44 -8.48 -14.50
N MET A 137 3.11 -8.65 -14.52
CA MET A 137 2.39 -8.92 -15.76
C MET A 137 2.49 -7.77 -16.76
N ASP A 138 2.62 -6.55 -16.27
CA ASP A 138 2.77 -5.37 -17.12
C ASP A 138 4.23 -4.98 -17.36
N MET A 139 5.17 -5.73 -16.80
CA MET A 139 6.59 -5.41 -16.98
C MET A 139 7.04 -5.79 -18.38
N LYS A 140 7.48 -4.80 -19.15
CA LYS A 140 8.04 -5.04 -20.48
C LYS A 140 9.49 -5.48 -20.37
N ARG A 141 9.80 -6.54 -21.08
CA ARG A 141 11.14 -7.09 -21.14
C ARG A 141 12.08 -6.24 -22.00
#